data_0d66b86d9182d9978bd4d6277f540e27
#
_entry.id   0d66b86d9182d9978bd4d6277f540e27
#
_cell.length_a   1.000
_cell.length_b   1.000
_cell.length_c   1.000
_cell.angle_alpha   90.00
_cell.angle_beta   90.00
_cell.angle_gamma   90.00
#
_symmetry.space_group_name_H-M   'P 1'
#
loop_
_entity.id
_entity.type
_entity.pdbx_description
1 polymer ?
#
loop_
_entity_poly.entity_id
_entity_poly.type
_entity_poly.pdbx_seq_one_letter_code
_entity_poly.pdbx_strand_id
1 'polypeptide(L)'
;MIAQVSTKAHRARFLNACRGKWVLGATLPLDLALFSKSQPWRFYAGPTLALELSGSTAWAAGHANPVELASFLAFCGCESIILDENECPPPAGWCKAETLTVFGLAPGKALPLPAADETLWAGLTLDREPSAMDVARALYPADTAKQEDFYSELCTKRTRGKALVWALRQGSETICTVGAYALANRQAYMACGQTARPLRGKGIGGRLIVQMANELAAKGEHPVFLCSPERVHFYTRLGFEKLAEYIRYVPS
;
A
#
# COMPACT_ATOMS: atom_id res chain seq x y z
N MET A 1 16.95 18.35 -11.95
CA MET A 1 16.66 17.42 -13.07
C MET A 1 16.33 16.05 -12.50
N ILE A 2 15.23 15.47 -12.93
CA ILE A 2 14.77 14.11 -12.58
C ILE A 2 15.51 13.12 -13.49
N ALA A 3 16.13 12.10 -12.89
CA ALA A 3 16.92 11.10 -13.62
C ALA A 3 16.63 9.68 -13.10
N GLN A 4 16.77 8.69 -13.98
CA GLN A 4 16.58 7.29 -13.60
C GLN A 4 17.60 6.87 -12.53
N VAL A 5 17.16 6.06 -11.56
CA VAL A 5 18.02 5.56 -10.48
C VAL A 5 18.97 4.50 -11.03
N SER A 6 20.13 4.93 -11.50
CA SER A 6 21.18 4.09 -12.11
C SER A 6 22.52 4.12 -11.36
N THR A 7 22.74 5.13 -10.50
CA THR A 7 23.99 5.31 -9.75
C THR A 7 23.77 5.23 -8.23
N LYS A 8 24.85 5.02 -7.49
CA LYS A 8 24.82 5.07 -6.00
C LYS A 8 24.31 6.42 -5.49
N ALA A 9 24.68 7.53 -6.16
CA ALA A 9 24.22 8.88 -5.79
C ALA A 9 22.72 9.05 -6.02
N HIS A 10 22.16 8.59 -7.15
CA HIS A 10 20.73 8.60 -7.40
C HIS A 10 19.97 7.76 -6.37
N ARG A 11 20.47 6.55 -6.05
CA ARG A 11 19.87 5.68 -5.04
C ARG A 11 19.87 6.35 -3.66
N ALA A 12 20.96 7.01 -3.27
CA ALA A 12 21.05 7.73 -1.99
C ALA A 12 20.02 8.86 -1.92
N ARG A 13 19.86 9.67 -2.98
CA ARG A 13 18.85 10.74 -3.05
C ARG A 13 17.44 10.17 -2.93
N PHE A 14 17.13 9.13 -3.70
CA PHE A 14 15.84 8.44 -3.65
C PHE A 14 15.50 7.98 -2.23
N LEU A 15 16.39 7.23 -1.60
CA LEU A 15 16.18 6.72 -0.24
C LEU A 15 16.05 7.84 0.79
N ASN A 16 16.81 8.94 0.62
CA ASN A 16 16.73 10.09 1.51
C ASN A 16 15.38 10.82 1.40
N ALA A 17 14.86 10.99 0.19
CA ALA A 17 13.55 11.60 -0.04
C ALA A 17 12.39 10.78 0.58
N CYS A 18 12.54 9.45 0.67
CA CYS A 18 11.55 8.55 1.30
C CYS A 18 11.60 8.54 2.84
N ARG A 19 12.67 9.08 3.45
CA ARG A 19 12.90 8.96 4.89
C ARG A 19 11.80 9.65 5.70
N GLY A 20 11.24 8.92 6.68
CA GLY A 20 10.21 9.44 7.60
C GLY A 20 8.82 9.57 6.99
N LYS A 21 8.62 9.16 5.73
CA LYS A 21 7.31 9.22 5.09
C LYS A 21 6.46 8.01 5.46
N TRP A 22 5.21 8.25 5.82
CA TRP A 22 4.25 7.18 6.03
C TRP A 22 3.95 6.47 4.70
N VAL A 23 3.81 5.16 4.72
CA VAL A 23 3.59 4.33 3.53
C VAL A 23 4.75 4.41 2.54
N LEU A 24 4.99 5.59 1.92
CA LEU A 24 6.03 5.78 0.90
C LEU A 24 7.44 5.50 1.42
N GLY A 25 7.68 5.70 2.72
CA GLY A 25 8.94 5.36 3.39
C GLY A 25 9.19 3.87 3.53
N ALA A 26 8.16 3.04 3.42
CA ALA A 26 8.28 1.57 3.39
C ALA A 26 8.24 1.03 1.97
N THR A 27 7.25 1.47 1.16
CA THR A 27 6.98 0.91 -0.17
C THR A 27 8.08 1.26 -1.16
N LEU A 28 8.36 2.53 -1.41
CA LEU A 28 9.29 2.96 -2.45
C LEU A 28 10.71 2.39 -2.28
N PRO A 29 11.35 2.45 -1.08
CA PRO A 29 12.66 1.84 -0.86
C PRO A 29 12.67 0.33 -1.04
N LEU A 30 11.60 -0.35 -0.62
CA LEU A 30 11.49 -1.81 -0.78
C LEU A 30 11.33 -2.18 -2.25
N ASP A 31 10.44 -1.50 -2.97
CA ASP A 31 10.18 -1.79 -4.37
C ASP A 31 11.40 -1.47 -5.25
N LEU A 32 12.13 -0.38 -4.97
CA LEU A 32 13.45 -0.13 -5.58
C LEU A 32 14.45 -1.26 -5.32
N ALA A 33 14.44 -1.84 -4.12
CA ALA A 33 15.36 -2.93 -3.79
C ALA A 33 15.01 -4.24 -4.50
N LEU A 34 13.73 -4.54 -4.66
CA LEU A 34 13.24 -5.80 -5.20
C LEU A 34 13.01 -5.76 -6.71
N PHE A 35 12.55 -4.64 -7.26
CA PHE A 35 12.00 -4.54 -8.61
C PHE A 35 12.76 -3.57 -9.54
N SER A 36 13.92 -3.04 -9.12
CA SER A 36 14.69 -2.07 -9.92
C SER A 36 15.12 -2.58 -11.30
N LYS A 37 15.05 -3.89 -11.55
CA LYS A 37 15.38 -4.53 -12.82
C LYS A 37 14.17 -5.21 -13.49
N SER A 38 12.98 -5.02 -12.95
CA SER A 38 11.75 -5.71 -13.37
C SER A 38 10.75 -4.73 -13.95
N GLN A 39 10.15 -5.06 -15.09
CA GLN A 39 8.99 -4.32 -15.61
C GLN A 39 7.75 -4.71 -14.79
N PRO A 40 6.78 -3.80 -14.61
CA PRO A 40 6.69 -2.43 -15.18
C PRO A 40 7.32 -1.32 -14.30
N TRP A 41 8.10 -1.67 -13.28
CA TRP A 41 8.63 -0.75 -12.28
C TRP A 41 9.74 0.15 -12.84
N ARG A 42 9.61 1.46 -12.64
CA ARG A 42 10.62 2.44 -13.02
C ARG A 42 10.85 3.41 -11.87
N PHE A 43 12.11 3.67 -11.54
CA PHE A 43 12.49 4.51 -10.39
C PHE A 43 13.35 5.67 -10.84
N TYR A 44 13.00 6.87 -10.36
CA TYR A 44 13.69 8.11 -10.69
C TYR A 44 13.99 8.91 -9.41
N ALA A 45 15.04 9.71 -9.47
CA ALA A 45 15.43 10.59 -8.38
C ALA A 45 15.71 12.01 -8.89
N GLY A 46 15.19 13.01 -8.20
CA GLY A 46 15.61 14.40 -8.28
C GLY A 46 16.61 14.73 -7.16
N PRO A 47 16.97 16.00 -7.00
CA PRO A 47 17.79 16.44 -5.87
C PRO A 47 17.17 16.08 -4.51
N THR A 48 15.86 16.25 -4.36
CA THR A 48 15.08 16.01 -3.15
C THR A 48 13.81 15.20 -3.41
N LEU A 49 13.72 14.53 -4.56
CA LEU A 49 12.56 13.76 -5.02
C LEU A 49 12.92 12.29 -5.16
N ALA A 50 12.03 11.41 -4.70
CA ALA A 50 11.91 10.01 -5.11
C ALA A 50 10.63 9.84 -5.92
N LEU A 51 10.72 9.21 -7.07
CA LEU A 51 9.57 8.94 -7.94
C LEU A 51 9.59 7.48 -8.39
N GLU A 52 8.51 6.78 -8.13
CA GLU A 52 8.26 5.42 -8.60
C GLU A 52 7.11 5.44 -9.60
N LEU A 53 7.28 4.77 -10.73
CA LEU A 53 6.24 4.57 -11.72
C LEU A 53 5.90 3.09 -11.80
N SER A 54 4.61 2.79 -11.65
CA SER A 54 4.04 1.45 -11.84
C SER A 54 2.84 1.58 -12.76
N GLY A 55 2.94 1.06 -13.97
CA GLY A 55 1.97 1.32 -15.04
C GLY A 55 1.88 2.81 -15.38
N SER A 56 0.67 3.38 -15.40
CA SER A 56 0.40 4.80 -15.64
C SER A 56 0.32 5.65 -14.37
N THR A 57 0.58 5.06 -13.19
CA THR A 57 0.54 5.77 -11.90
C THR A 57 1.94 6.04 -11.38
N ALA A 58 2.17 7.29 -10.95
CA ALA A 58 3.37 7.71 -10.25
C ALA A 58 3.14 7.85 -8.74
N TRP A 59 4.16 7.52 -7.93
CA TRP A 59 4.21 7.76 -6.50
C TRP A 59 5.41 8.63 -6.18
N ALA A 60 5.20 9.76 -5.50
CA ALA A 60 6.24 10.73 -5.24
C ALA A 60 6.44 10.99 -3.75
N ALA A 61 7.69 10.98 -3.30
CA ALA A 61 8.11 11.43 -1.98
C ALA A 61 9.15 12.54 -2.10
N GLY A 62 9.04 13.57 -1.26
CA GLY A 62 9.94 14.73 -1.28
C GLY A 62 9.45 15.84 -2.23
N HIS A 63 10.35 16.66 -2.77
CA HIS A 63 10.01 17.90 -3.46
C HIS A 63 10.53 17.94 -4.91
N ALA A 64 9.71 18.50 -5.81
CA ALA A 64 10.08 18.78 -7.20
C ALA A 64 9.54 20.13 -7.66
N ASN A 65 10.16 20.70 -8.70
CA ASN A 65 9.59 21.82 -9.41
C ASN A 65 8.32 21.39 -10.16
N PRO A 66 7.17 22.09 -10.03
CA PRO A 66 5.90 21.68 -10.64
C PRO A 66 5.93 21.55 -12.17
N VAL A 67 6.65 22.44 -12.85
CA VAL A 67 6.75 22.42 -14.32
C VAL A 67 7.64 21.28 -14.79
N GLU A 68 8.78 21.06 -14.14
CA GLU A 68 9.67 19.93 -14.43
C GLU A 68 8.95 18.61 -14.19
N LEU A 69 8.21 18.50 -13.07
CA LEU A 69 7.46 17.28 -12.72
C LEU A 69 6.38 16.99 -13.74
N ALA A 70 5.57 18.00 -14.13
CA ALA A 70 4.52 17.84 -15.12
C ALA A 70 5.07 17.37 -16.48
N SER A 71 6.14 18.03 -16.96
CA SER A 71 6.78 17.65 -18.23
C SER A 71 7.34 16.24 -18.18
N PHE A 72 7.94 15.86 -17.05
CA PHE A 72 8.49 14.52 -16.86
C PHE A 72 7.40 13.43 -16.83
N LEU A 73 6.29 13.69 -16.11
CA LEU A 73 5.15 12.76 -16.04
C LEU A 73 4.50 12.56 -17.41
N ALA A 74 4.31 13.64 -18.17
CA ALA A 74 3.80 13.58 -19.54
C ALA A 74 4.72 12.76 -20.45
N PHE A 75 6.04 12.98 -20.39
CA PHE A 75 7.03 12.19 -21.14
C PHE A 75 6.97 10.69 -20.79
N CYS A 76 6.70 10.36 -19.51
CA CYS A 76 6.58 8.99 -19.06
C CYS A 76 5.22 8.33 -19.34
N GLY A 77 4.24 9.07 -19.86
CA GLY A 77 2.88 8.59 -20.11
C GLY A 77 2.08 8.33 -18.82
N CYS A 78 2.35 9.12 -17.76
CA CYS A 78 1.63 8.98 -16.50
C CYS A 78 0.24 9.63 -16.58
N GLU A 79 -0.77 8.93 -16.10
CA GLU A 79 -2.17 9.38 -16.01
C GLU A 79 -2.54 9.82 -14.58
N SER A 80 -1.75 9.45 -13.59
CA SER A 80 -1.96 9.90 -12.21
C SER A 80 -0.65 9.97 -11.43
N ILE A 81 -0.61 10.85 -10.42
CA ILE A 81 0.45 10.90 -9.42
C ILE A 81 -0.16 11.00 -8.02
N ILE A 82 0.45 10.32 -7.06
CA ILE A 82 0.09 10.38 -5.65
C ILE A 82 1.27 10.99 -4.89
N LEU A 83 1.02 12.05 -4.14
CA LEU A 83 2.02 12.81 -3.40
C LEU A 83 1.42 13.45 -2.14
N ASP A 84 2.29 13.87 -1.23
CA ASP A 84 1.96 14.76 -0.12
C ASP A 84 2.11 16.21 -0.58
N GLU A 85 1.00 16.96 -0.70
CA GLU A 85 1.02 18.33 -1.19
C GLU A 85 1.71 19.33 -0.22
N ASN A 86 1.87 18.97 1.05
CA ASN A 86 2.62 19.77 2.00
C ASN A 86 4.13 19.75 1.71
N GLU A 87 4.60 18.75 0.98
CA GLU A 87 6.02 18.53 0.68
C GLU A 87 6.34 18.71 -0.80
N CYS A 88 5.45 18.25 -1.67
CA CYS A 88 5.60 18.31 -3.11
C CYS A 88 4.43 19.12 -3.69
N PRO A 89 4.67 20.31 -4.26
CA PRO A 89 3.61 21.04 -4.93
C PRO A 89 3.06 20.21 -6.11
N PRO A 90 1.76 20.37 -6.43
CA PRO A 90 1.15 19.63 -7.53
C PRO A 90 1.83 19.94 -8.87
N PRO A 91 1.89 18.97 -9.80
CA PRO A 91 2.42 19.22 -11.13
C PRO A 91 1.63 20.32 -11.85
N ALA A 92 2.31 21.18 -12.60
CA ALA A 92 1.65 22.26 -13.33
C ALA A 92 0.64 21.71 -14.36
N GLY A 93 -0.59 22.24 -14.36
CA GLY A 93 -1.66 21.77 -15.25
C GLY A 93 -2.28 20.44 -14.83
N TRP A 94 -2.11 20.03 -13.56
CA TRP A 94 -2.77 18.85 -13.01
C TRP A 94 -3.84 19.27 -11.99
N CYS A 95 -4.94 18.53 -11.92
CA CYS A 95 -6.03 18.78 -10.99
C CYS A 95 -6.13 17.68 -9.93
N LYS A 96 -6.60 18.07 -8.74
CA LYS A 96 -6.86 17.16 -7.64
C LYS A 96 -8.03 16.25 -7.97
N ALA A 97 -7.81 14.93 -7.97
CA ALA A 97 -8.82 13.93 -8.22
C ALA A 97 -9.37 13.32 -6.91
N GLU A 98 -8.47 13.04 -5.95
CA GLU A 98 -8.86 12.32 -4.74
C GLU A 98 -7.92 12.67 -3.57
N THR A 99 -8.46 12.71 -2.35
CA THR A 99 -7.67 12.73 -1.12
C THR A 99 -7.62 11.34 -0.52
N LEU A 100 -6.42 10.82 -0.31
CA LEU A 100 -6.18 9.53 0.30
C LEU A 100 -5.71 9.74 1.74
N THR A 101 -6.34 9.08 2.71
CA THR A 101 -5.97 9.19 4.12
C THR A 101 -5.06 8.03 4.54
N VAL A 102 -3.94 8.35 5.18
CA VAL A 102 -3.09 7.37 5.84
C VAL A 102 -3.57 7.16 7.26
N PHE A 103 -3.87 5.92 7.59
CA PHE A 103 -4.15 5.48 8.96
C PHE A 103 -3.04 4.59 9.48
N GLY A 104 -2.91 4.50 10.81
CA GLY A 104 -1.95 3.59 11.43
C GLY A 104 -2.27 3.26 12.87
N LEU A 105 -1.46 2.36 13.40
CA LEU A 105 -1.45 1.95 14.80
C LEU A 105 -0.01 2.00 15.32
N ALA A 106 0.22 2.78 16.39
CA ALA A 106 1.56 2.91 16.95
C ALA A 106 2.12 1.58 17.49
N PRO A 107 3.43 1.33 17.37
CA PRO A 107 4.07 0.14 17.92
C PRO A 107 3.77 -0.04 19.41
N GLY A 108 3.51 -1.28 19.82
CA GLY A 108 3.16 -1.62 21.21
C GLY A 108 1.73 -1.26 21.62
N LYS A 109 0.96 -0.55 20.78
CA LYS A 109 -0.46 -0.33 21.03
C LYS A 109 -1.31 -1.49 20.51
N ALA A 110 -2.50 -1.66 21.09
CA ALA A 110 -3.49 -2.62 20.63
C ALA A 110 -4.86 -1.97 20.58
N LEU A 111 -5.63 -2.31 19.55
CA LEU A 111 -7.02 -1.92 19.42
C LEU A 111 -7.93 -3.05 19.91
N PRO A 112 -9.10 -2.71 20.50
CA PRO A 112 -10.10 -3.73 20.83
C PRO A 112 -10.57 -4.41 19.55
N LEU A 113 -10.75 -5.73 19.60
CA LEU A 113 -11.32 -6.46 18.47
C LEU A 113 -12.76 -6.02 18.25
N PRO A 114 -13.13 -5.57 17.06
CA PRO A 114 -14.49 -5.17 16.78
C PRO A 114 -15.44 -6.38 16.80
N ALA A 115 -16.70 -6.11 17.11
CA ALA A 115 -17.75 -7.11 17.05
C ALA A 115 -17.85 -7.70 15.61
N ALA A 116 -18.06 -9.00 15.55
CA ALA A 116 -18.35 -9.73 14.33
C ALA A 116 -19.55 -10.66 14.57
N ASP A 117 -20.12 -11.20 13.51
CA ASP A 117 -21.08 -12.30 13.63
C ASP A 117 -20.34 -13.52 14.19
N GLU A 118 -20.53 -13.79 15.47
CA GLU A 118 -19.77 -14.83 16.22
C GLU A 118 -20.06 -16.25 15.68
N THR A 119 -21.29 -16.50 15.24
CA THR A 119 -21.64 -17.80 14.64
C THR A 119 -20.90 -18.03 13.33
N LEU A 120 -20.87 -16.98 12.49
CA LEU A 120 -20.09 -17.03 11.26
C LEU A 120 -18.60 -17.11 11.55
N TRP A 121 -18.08 -16.28 12.45
CA TRP A 121 -16.65 -16.28 12.80
C TRP A 121 -16.16 -17.63 13.30
N ALA A 122 -16.94 -18.32 14.14
CA ALA A 122 -16.61 -19.64 14.66
C ALA A 122 -16.54 -20.73 13.57
N GLY A 123 -17.25 -20.54 12.46
CA GLY A 123 -17.21 -21.43 11.29
C GLY A 123 -16.05 -21.17 10.32
N LEU A 124 -15.17 -20.18 10.63
CA LEU A 124 -14.06 -19.83 9.77
C LEU A 124 -12.72 -20.32 10.32
N THR A 125 -11.83 -20.68 9.42
CA THR A 125 -10.45 -21.04 9.76
C THR A 125 -9.50 -19.93 9.34
N LEU A 126 -8.66 -19.48 10.27
CA LEU A 126 -7.58 -18.53 9.96
C LEU A 126 -6.40 -19.28 9.34
N ASP A 127 -6.15 -18.99 8.07
CA ASP A 127 -4.97 -19.42 7.35
C ASP A 127 -3.94 -18.30 7.36
N ARG A 128 -2.81 -18.51 8.03
CA ARG A 128 -1.74 -17.52 8.19
C ARG A 128 -0.71 -17.54 7.06
N GLU A 129 -0.77 -18.57 6.22
CA GLU A 129 0.13 -18.74 5.07
C GLU A 129 -0.65 -19.18 3.82
N PRO A 130 -1.69 -18.43 3.42
CA PRO A 130 -2.51 -18.82 2.27
C PRO A 130 -1.68 -18.88 1.00
N SER A 131 -2.10 -19.73 0.07
CA SER A 131 -1.54 -19.72 -1.28
C SER A 131 -1.64 -18.32 -1.89
N ALA A 132 -0.52 -17.81 -2.45
CA ALA A 132 -0.51 -16.49 -3.10
C ALA A 132 -1.51 -16.43 -4.27
N MET A 133 -1.72 -17.53 -4.98
CA MET A 133 -2.70 -17.60 -6.06
C MET A 133 -4.16 -17.56 -5.54
N ASP A 134 -4.46 -18.20 -4.39
CA ASP A 134 -5.80 -18.12 -3.79
C ASP A 134 -6.11 -16.69 -3.33
N VAL A 135 -5.12 -15.99 -2.79
CA VAL A 135 -5.24 -14.56 -2.45
C VAL A 135 -5.47 -13.73 -3.71
N ALA A 136 -4.69 -13.94 -4.77
CA ALA A 136 -4.82 -13.24 -6.04
C ALA A 136 -6.23 -13.44 -6.65
N ARG A 137 -6.74 -14.67 -6.66
CA ARG A 137 -8.10 -14.99 -7.15
C ARG A 137 -9.19 -14.32 -6.31
N ALA A 138 -9.01 -14.29 -4.99
CA ALA A 138 -9.96 -13.61 -4.10
C ALA A 138 -10.01 -12.10 -4.35
N LEU A 139 -8.86 -11.48 -4.64
CA LEU A 139 -8.76 -10.03 -4.90
C LEU A 139 -9.23 -9.65 -6.31
N TYR A 140 -8.91 -10.47 -7.31
CA TYR A 140 -9.13 -10.17 -8.73
C TYR A 140 -9.88 -11.32 -9.44
N PRO A 141 -11.12 -11.66 -9.04
CA PRO A 141 -11.79 -12.88 -9.49
C PRO A 141 -12.05 -12.95 -11.00
N ALA A 142 -12.07 -11.81 -11.69
CA ALA A 142 -12.36 -11.72 -13.13
C ALA A 142 -11.19 -11.20 -13.97
N ASP A 143 -10.00 -11.00 -13.39
CA ASP A 143 -8.85 -10.37 -14.06
C ASP A 143 -7.58 -11.22 -13.89
N THR A 144 -7.38 -12.15 -14.82
CA THR A 144 -6.25 -13.09 -14.80
C THR A 144 -4.89 -12.37 -14.86
N ALA A 145 -4.78 -11.29 -15.64
CA ALA A 145 -3.54 -10.53 -15.75
C ALA A 145 -3.15 -9.92 -14.39
N LYS A 146 -4.12 -9.27 -13.72
CA LYS A 146 -3.88 -8.77 -12.35
C LYS A 146 -3.61 -9.87 -11.33
N GLN A 147 -4.22 -11.07 -11.49
CA GLN A 147 -3.88 -12.20 -10.63
C GLN A 147 -2.41 -12.59 -10.78
N GLU A 148 -1.91 -12.69 -12.00
CA GLU A 148 -0.53 -13.07 -12.31
C GLU A 148 0.48 -12.03 -11.82
N ASP A 149 0.21 -10.74 -12.06
CA ASP A 149 1.03 -9.63 -11.59
C ASP A 149 1.11 -9.62 -10.05
N PHE A 150 -0.04 -9.68 -9.39
CA PHE A 150 -0.12 -9.72 -7.93
C PHE A 150 0.56 -10.95 -7.34
N TYR A 151 0.36 -12.14 -7.94
CA TYR A 151 1.00 -13.38 -7.54
C TYR A 151 2.53 -13.24 -7.58
N SER A 152 3.07 -12.75 -8.70
CA SER A 152 4.51 -12.59 -8.91
C SER A 152 5.11 -11.62 -7.88
N GLU A 153 4.46 -10.47 -7.67
CA GLU A 153 4.88 -9.47 -6.67
C GLU A 153 4.84 -10.05 -5.26
N LEU A 154 3.72 -10.67 -4.88
CA LEU A 154 3.55 -11.25 -3.54
C LEU A 154 4.57 -12.35 -3.27
N CYS A 155 4.81 -13.26 -4.21
CA CYS A 155 5.81 -14.32 -4.07
C CYS A 155 7.21 -13.73 -3.87
N THR A 156 7.58 -12.71 -4.64
CA THR A 156 8.87 -12.02 -4.52
C THR A 156 9.03 -11.38 -3.14
N LYS A 157 8.01 -10.69 -2.64
CA LYS A 157 8.03 -10.06 -1.32
C LYS A 157 8.02 -11.09 -0.19
N ARG A 158 7.23 -12.16 -0.29
CA ARG A 158 7.17 -13.23 0.73
C ARG A 158 8.48 -13.99 0.87
N THR A 159 9.12 -14.39 -0.22
CA THR A 159 10.42 -15.09 -0.19
C THR A 159 11.54 -14.27 0.43
N ARG A 160 11.39 -12.96 0.50
CA ARG A 160 12.31 -12.03 1.16
C ARG A 160 11.87 -11.63 2.56
N GLY A 161 10.79 -12.22 3.09
CA GLY A 161 10.22 -11.85 4.39
C GLY A 161 9.71 -10.42 4.44
N LYS A 162 9.25 -9.88 3.30
CA LYS A 162 8.80 -8.49 3.15
C LYS A 162 7.29 -8.35 2.98
N ALA A 163 6.56 -9.46 2.97
CA ALA A 163 5.10 -9.47 2.99
C ALA A 163 4.57 -10.58 3.90
N LEU A 164 3.43 -10.30 4.53
CA LEU A 164 2.66 -11.21 5.36
C LEU A 164 1.19 -11.11 4.94
N VAL A 165 0.56 -12.23 4.63
CA VAL A 165 -0.85 -12.26 4.22
C VAL A 165 -1.58 -13.34 5.00
N TRP A 166 -2.77 -13.02 5.48
CA TRP A 166 -3.70 -13.96 6.10
C TRP A 166 -4.97 -14.06 5.29
N ALA A 167 -5.60 -15.22 5.37
CA ALA A 167 -6.91 -15.45 4.83
C ALA A 167 -7.83 -16.11 5.87
N LEU A 168 -9.12 -15.77 5.84
CA LEU A 168 -10.14 -16.57 6.48
C LEU A 168 -10.77 -17.48 5.44
N ARG A 169 -10.87 -18.76 5.79
CA ARG A 169 -11.44 -19.79 4.92
C ARG A 169 -12.74 -20.33 5.48
N GLN A 170 -13.66 -20.66 4.57
CA GLN A 170 -14.82 -21.51 4.86
C GLN A 170 -14.69 -22.76 4.00
N GLY A 171 -14.31 -23.87 4.61
CA GLY A 171 -13.84 -25.05 3.87
C GLY A 171 -12.61 -24.72 3.03
N SER A 172 -12.68 -24.97 1.72
CA SER A 172 -11.61 -24.64 0.76
C SER A 172 -11.66 -23.21 0.22
N GLU A 173 -12.75 -22.47 0.46
CA GLU A 173 -12.97 -21.16 -0.11
C GLU A 173 -12.30 -20.04 0.74
N THR A 174 -11.57 -19.14 0.09
CA THR A 174 -11.03 -17.93 0.70
C THR A 174 -12.11 -16.83 0.71
N ILE A 175 -12.59 -16.48 1.90
CA ILE A 175 -13.70 -15.53 2.04
C ILE A 175 -13.28 -14.14 2.50
N CYS A 176 -12.14 -14.05 3.16
CA CYS A 176 -11.59 -12.74 3.58
C CYS A 176 -10.07 -12.79 3.54
N THR A 177 -9.46 -11.70 3.11
CA THR A 177 -8.00 -11.54 3.10
C THR A 177 -7.60 -10.24 3.77
N VAL A 178 -6.41 -10.22 4.35
CA VAL A 178 -5.69 -9.03 4.79
C VAL A 178 -4.20 -9.28 4.64
N GLY A 179 -3.42 -8.24 4.35
CA GLY A 179 -1.98 -8.42 4.23
C GLY A 179 -1.20 -7.15 4.52
N ALA A 180 0.05 -7.33 4.99
CA ALA A 180 1.10 -6.33 4.99
C ALA A 180 1.99 -6.62 3.77
N TYR A 181 2.00 -5.72 2.79
CA TYR A 181 2.67 -5.91 1.49
C TYR A 181 3.98 -5.16 1.36
N ALA A 182 4.38 -4.41 2.40
CA ALA A 182 5.73 -3.88 2.55
C ALA A 182 6.09 -3.84 4.04
N LEU A 183 6.97 -4.75 4.45
CA LEU A 183 7.58 -4.79 5.77
C LEU A 183 8.98 -4.18 5.68
N ALA A 184 9.09 -2.87 5.93
CA ALA A 184 10.33 -2.12 5.80
C ALA A 184 10.33 -0.86 6.68
N ASN A 185 11.51 -0.45 7.14
CA ASN A 185 11.71 0.78 7.92
C ASN A 185 10.76 0.89 9.12
N ARG A 186 10.50 -0.23 9.81
CA ARG A 186 9.59 -0.35 10.95
C ARG A 186 8.13 0.02 10.61
N GLN A 187 7.76 0.01 9.36
CA GLN A 187 6.39 0.14 8.91
C GLN A 187 5.93 -1.18 8.28
N ALA A 188 4.69 -1.53 8.53
CA ALA A 188 3.98 -2.62 7.88
C ALA A 188 2.85 -2.03 7.03
N TYR A 189 3.10 -1.82 5.73
CA TYR A 189 2.06 -1.30 4.83
C TYR A 189 1.01 -2.36 4.58
N MET A 190 -0.16 -2.17 5.19
CA MET A 190 -1.32 -3.04 5.05
C MET A 190 -2.20 -2.60 3.89
N ALA A 191 -2.59 -3.54 3.04
CA ALA A 191 -3.44 -3.29 1.89
C ALA A 191 -4.29 -4.53 1.55
N CYS A 192 -5.06 -4.44 0.47
CA CYS A 192 -5.81 -5.55 -0.12
C CYS A 192 -6.70 -6.32 0.87
N GLY A 193 -7.27 -5.61 1.84
CA GLY A 193 -8.31 -6.14 2.71
C GLY A 193 -9.60 -6.33 1.92
N GLN A 194 -10.02 -7.58 1.70
CA GLN A 194 -11.24 -7.90 0.97
C GLN A 194 -12.05 -8.96 1.72
N THR A 195 -13.36 -8.78 1.74
CA THR A 195 -14.32 -9.79 2.20
C THR A 195 -15.28 -10.11 1.06
N ALA A 196 -15.55 -11.39 0.86
CA ALA A 196 -16.51 -11.90 -0.11
C ALA A 196 -17.86 -11.17 0.03
N ARG A 197 -18.46 -10.78 -1.10
CA ARG A 197 -19.66 -9.91 -1.12
C ARG A 197 -20.80 -10.38 -0.20
N PRO A 198 -21.19 -11.68 -0.17
CA PRO A 198 -22.28 -12.16 0.68
C PRO A 198 -22.01 -12.01 2.20
N LEU A 199 -20.74 -11.87 2.59
CA LEU A 199 -20.30 -11.82 3.98
C LEU A 199 -19.90 -10.41 4.45
N ARG A 200 -20.07 -9.40 3.60
CA ARG A 200 -19.82 -8.01 3.95
C ARG A 200 -20.85 -7.51 4.98
N GLY A 201 -20.46 -6.53 5.79
CA GLY A 201 -21.31 -5.99 6.86
C GLY A 201 -21.40 -6.86 8.12
N LYS A 202 -20.79 -8.05 8.13
CA LYS A 202 -20.79 -8.99 9.26
C LYS A 202 -19.64 -8.79 10.25
N GLY A 203 -18.85 -7.72 10.11
CA GLY A 203 -17.70 -7.40 10.99
C GLY A 203 -16.43 -8.21 10.73
N ILE A 204 -16.47 -9.24 9.88
CA ILE A 204 -15.37 -10.20 9.63
C ILE A 204 -14.08 -9.50 9.19
N GLY A 205 -14.17 -8.64 8.16
CA GLY A 205 -13.00 -7.94 7.63
C GLY A 205 -12.37 -6.98 8.64
N GLY A 206 -13.19 -6.24 9.38
CA GLY A 206 -12.70 -5.32 10.44
C GLY A 206 -11.96 -6.07 11.55
N ARG A 207 -12.50 -7.19 12.02
CA ARG A 207 -11.88 -8.03 13.05
C ARG A 207 -10.54 -8.58 12.58
N LEU A 208 -10.46 -9.10 11.35
CA LEU A 208 -9.21 -9.61 10.80
C LEU A 208 -8.15 -8.52 10.61
N ILE A 209 -8.52 -7.34 10.14
CA ILE A 209 -7.62 -6.18 10.00
C ILE A 209 -7.05 -5.78 11.36
N VAL A 210 -7.89 -5.62 12.38
CA VAL A 210 -7.45 -5.24 13.72
C VAL A 210 -6.57 -6.31 14.34
N GLN A 211 -6.91 -7.58 14.18
CA GLN A 211 -6.10 -8.69 14.69
C GLN A 211 -4.69 -8.67 14.08
N MET A 212 -4.56 -8.52 12.75
CA MET A 212 -3.24 -8.42 12.09
C MET A 212 -2.48 -7.18 12.54
N ALA A 213 -3.15 -6.03 12.61
CA ALA A 213 -2.51 -4.78 13.04
C ALA A 213 -1.97 -4.91 14.47
N ASN A 214 -2.74 -5.48 15.39
CA ASN A 214 -2.30 -5.71 16.77
C ASN A 214 -1.08 -6.63 16.85
N GLU A 215 -1.04 -7.71 16.06
CA GLU A 215 0.12 -8.61 16.04
C GLU A 215 1.38 -7.94 15.46
N LEU A 216 1.23 -7.11 14.44
CA LEU A 216 2.34 -6.35 13.87
C LEU A 216 2.84 -5.29 14.85
N ALA A 217 1.94 -4.55 15.49
CA ALA A 217 2.29 -3.55 16.51
C ALA A 217 2.97 -4.17 17.73
N ALA A 218 2.54 -5.36 18.16
CA ALA A 218 3.18 -6.11 19.25
C ALA A 218 4.61 -6.56 18.90
N LYS A 219 4.91 -6.74 17.60
CA LYS A 219 6.27 -7.03 17.10
C LYS A 219 7.13 -5.78 16.92
N GLY A 220 6.62 -4.59 17.27
CA GLY A 220 7.33 -3.32 17.15
C GLY A 220 7.25 -2.68 15.77
N GLU A 221 6.44 -3.23 14.88
CA GLU A 221 6.13 -2.60 13.58
C GLU A 221 5.06 -1.51 13.76
N HIS A 222 4.97 -0.61 12.80
CA HIS A 222 3.91 0.39 12.70
C HIS A 222 2.97 0.00 11.55
N PRO A 223 1.86 -0.70 11.80
CA PRO A 223 0.85 -0.93 10.78
C PRO A 223 0.34 0.38 10.21
N VAL A 224 0.45 0.55 8.90
CA VAL A 224 -0.01 1.74 8.18
C VAL A 224 -0.76 1.31 6.93
N PHE A 225 -1.77 2.08 6.53
CA PHE A 225 -2.49 1.84 5.28
C PHE A 225 -3.04 3.13 4.70
N LEU A 226 -3.26 3.10 3.41
CA LEU A 226 -3.81 4.19 2.64
C LEU A 226 -5.23 3.84 2.23
N CYS A 227 -6.16 4.75 2.43
CA CYS A 227 -7.55 4.53 2.04
C CYS A 227 -8.16 5.71 1.31
N SER A 228 -9.10 5.40 0.45
CA SER A 228 -9.96 6.37 -0.23
C SER A 228 -11.00 6.98 0.73
N PRO A 229 -11.60 8.12 0.37
CA PRO A 229 -12.51 8.88 1.26
C PRO A 229 -13.67 8.05 1.82
N GLU A 230 -14.24 7.14 1.03
CA GLU A 230 -15.37 6.30 1.46
C GLU A 230 -14.99 5.30 2.57
N ARG A 231 -13.70 5.05 2.81
CA ARG A 231 -13.21 4.14 3.85
C ARG A 231 -12.77 4.84 5.13
N VAL A 232 -12.66 6.17 5.13
CA VAL A 232 -12.20 6.94 6.29
C VAL A 232 -13.03 6.63 7.53
N HIS A 233 -14.36 6.69 7.43
CA HIS A 233 -15.24 6.39 8.57
C HIS A 233 -15.07 4.95 9.10
N PHE A 234 -14.85 3.98 8.21
CA PHE A 234 -14.62 2.59 8.59
C PHE A 234 -13.39 2.43 9.47
N TYR A 235 -12.24 2.99 9.07
CA TYR A 235 -10.99 2.86 9.82
C TYR A 235 -10.97 3.70 11.10
N THR A 236 -11.59 4.89 11.08
CA THR A 236 -11.79 5.70 12.30
C THR A 236 -12.61 4.93 13.35
N ARG A 237 -13.69 4.28 12.94
CA ARG A 237 -14.52 3.46 13.85
C ARG A 237 -13.79 2.24 14.41
N LEU A 238 -12.81 1.69 13.69
CA LEU A 238 -11.95 0.62 14.19
C LEU A 238 -10.90 1.11 15.19
N GLY A 239 -10.74 2.44 15.35
CA GLY A 239 -9.83 3.06 16.32
C GLY A 239 -8.43 3.36 15.76
N PHE A 240 -8.22 3.24 14.45
CA PHE A 240 -6.94 3.65 13.84
C PHE A 240 -6.77 5.16 13.83
N GLU A 241 -5.53 5.61 14.03
CA GLU A 241 -5.17 7.04 14.04
C GLU A 241 -4.90 7.53 12.61
N LYS A 242 -5.41 8.73 12.28
CA LYS A 242 -5.04 9.41 11.04
C LYS A 242 -3.63 9.99 11.18
N LEU A 243 -2.73 9.63 10.27
CA LEU A 243 -1.31 10.02 10.32
C LEU A 243 -0.93 11.06 9.28
N ALA A 244 -1.49 10.98 8.07
CA ALA A 244 -1.17 11.87 6.96
C ALA A 244 -2.28 11.86 5.91
N GLU A 245 -2.17 12.72 4.93
CA GLU A 245 -2.96 12.71 3.70
C GLU A 245 -2.04 12.73 2.48
N TYR A 246 -2.43 12.00 1.47
CA TYR A 246 -1.86 12.06 0.13
C TYR A 246 -2.92 12.49 -0.85
N ILE A 247 -2.51 13.19 -1.89
CA ILE A 247 -3.42 13.65 -2.93
C ILE A 247 -3.08 12.93 -4.22
N ARG A 248 -4.11 12.38 -4.86
CA ARG A 248 -4.04 11.92 -6.23
C ARG A 248 -4.33 13.08 -7.16
N TYR A 249 -3.41 13.36 -8.06
CA TYR A 249 -3.57 14.33 -9.14
C TYR A 249 -3.66 13.59 -10.47
N VAL A 250 -4.40 14.18 -11.42
CA VAL A 250 -4.56 13.74 -12.81
C VAL A 250 -4.37 14.94 -13.76
N PRO A 251 -3.98 14.74 -15.01
CA PRO A 251 -3.92 15.81 -16.00
C PRO A 251 -5.27 16.54 -16.13
N SER A 252 -5.24 17.88 -16.28
CA SER A 252 -6.44 18.73 -16.46
C SER A 252 -7.06 18.54 -17.83
#